data_7978013a62a9b2144332ed04bf00f63a
#
_entry.id   7978013a62a9b2144332ed04bf00f63a
#
_cell.length_a   1.000
_cell.length_b   1.000
_cell.length_c   1.000
_cell.angle_alpha   90.00
_cell.angle_beta   90.00
_cell.angle_gamma   90.00
#
_symmetry.space_group_name_H-M   'P 1'
#
loop_
_entity.id
_entity.type
_entity.pdbx_description
1 polymer ?
#
loop_
_entity_poly.entity_id
_entity_poly.type
_entity_poly.pdbx_seq_one_letter_code
_entity_poly.pdbx_strand_id
1 'polypeptide(L)'
;MTTCPKPTKKKKKPTITQLKKTLWPIFSKWIRRRDNFTCYTCGKNMLDNPSSCHAGHYVPQSKGNRLRFDERNVHAQCLTCNNFRSGNLSVYALELEAEYGPGILQEFESVKNERKKFTADELQNMIDDYRQRLKEDK
;
A
#
# COMPACT_ATOMS: atom_id res chain seq x y z
N MET A 1 -32.45 9.58 -44.16
CA MET A 1 -31.00 9.80 -43.96
C MET A 1 -30.54 9.00 -42.76
N THR A 2 -29.76 7.95 -42.99
CA THR A 2 -29.21 7.11 -41.97
C THR A 2 -27.91 7.77 -41.47
N THR A 3 -27.88 8.24 -40.22
CA THR A 3 -26.67 8.70 -39.57
C THR A 3 -25.82 7.48 -39.24
N CYS A 4 -24.60 7.44 -39.78
CA CYS A 4 -23.61 6.45 -39.42
C CYS A 4 -23.31 6.58 -37.90
N PRO A 5 -23.41 5.49 -37.10
CA PRO A 5 -23.03 5.56 -35.70
C PRO A 5 -21.53 5.92 -35.64
N LYS A 6 -21.20 6.95 -34.84
CA LYS A 6 -19.80 7.26 -34.53
C LYS A 6 -19.11 6.04 -33.98
N PRO A 7 -17.91 5.67 -34.46
CA PRO A 7 -17.18 4.55 -33.88
C PRO A 7 -16.99 4.80 -32.40
N THR A 8 -17.49 3.88 -31.57
CA THR A 8 -17.23 3.88 -30.15
C THR A 8 -15.73 3.73 -29.96
N LYS A 9 -15.08 4.74 -29.37
CA LYS A 9 -13.68 4.63 -28.98
C LYS A 9 -13.54 3.41 -28.09
N LYS A 10 -12.82 2.39 -28.55
CA LYS A 10 -12.46 1.26 -27.71
C LYS A 10 -11.72 1.82 -26.50
N LYS A 11 -12.21 1.55 -25.28
CA LYS A 11 -11.51 1.92 -24.08
C LYS A 11 -10.14 1.25 -24.12
N LYS A 12 -9.07 2.04 -24.12
CA LYS A 12 -7.71 1.52 -24.03
C LYS A 12 -7.58 0.80 -22.68
N LYS A 13 -6.97 -0.38 -22.69
CA LYS A 13 -6.63 -1.07 -21.45
C LYS A 13 -5.72 -0.16 -20.61
N PRO A 14 -5.92 -0.12 -19.27
CA PRO A 14 -5.06 0.70 -18.43
C PRO A 14 -3.61 0.23 -18.48
N THR A 15 -2.69 1.18 -18.40
CA THR A 15 -1.25 0.90 -18.35
C THR A 15 -0.88 0.41 -16.94
N ILE A 16 0.29 -0.19 -16.82
CA ILE A 16 0.86 -0.61 -15.52
C ILE A 16 0.91 0.59 -14.56
N THR A 17 1.35 1.74 -15.02
CA THR A 17 1.40 2.96 -14.21
C THR A 17 0.01 3.38 -13.72
N GLN A 18 -0.99 3.33 -14.58
CA GLN A 18 -2.38 3.65 -14.21
C GLN A 18 -2.93 2.65 -13.19
N LEU A 19 -2.65 1.35 -13.37
CA LEU A 19 -3.08 0.32 -12.44
C LEU A 19 -2.45 0.50 -11.06
N LYS A 20 -1.17 0.85 -10.98
CA LYS A 20 -0.49 1.16 -9.71
C LYS A 20 -1.12 2.37 -9.03
N LYS A 21 -1.46 3.41 -9.80
CA LYS A 21 -2.13 4.61 -9.27
C LYS A 21 -3.53 4.30 -8.75
N THR A 22 -4.23 3.37 -9.39
CA THR A 22 -5.55 2.90 -8.92
C THR A 22 -5.42 2.05 -7.66
N LEU A 23 -4.45 1.15 -7.63
CA LEU A 23 -4.25 0.23 -6.51
C LEU A 23 -3.84 0.94 -5.22
N TRP A 24 -2.95 1.91 -5.28
CA TRP A 24 -2.38 2.52 -4.07
C TRP A 24 -3.44 3.08 -3.10
N PRO A 25 -4.42 3.90 -3.53
CA PRO A 25 -5.44 4.40 -2.61
C PRO A 25 -6.28 3.29 -1.98
N ILE A 26 -6.58 2.26 -2.74
CA ILE A 26 -7.37 1.11 -2.28
C ILE A 26 -6.59 0.31 -1.24
N PHE A 27 -5.34 -0.02 -1.56
CA PHE A 27 -4.41 -0.72 -0.67
C PHE A 27 -4.16 0.07 0.62
N SER A 28 -3.87 1.37 0.49
CA SER A 28 -3.66 2.27 1.62
C SER A 28 -4.88 2.31 2.56
N LYS A 29 -6.06 2.39 1.99
CA LYS A 29 -7.30 2.39 2.77
C LYS A 29 -7.47 1.08 3.55
N TRP A 30 -7.17 -0.05 2.90
CA TRP A 30 -7.24 -1.36 3.55
C TRP A 30 -6.22 -1.46 4.69
N ILE A 31 -4.98 -1.03 4.49
CA ILE A 31 -3.93 -1.02 5.52
C ILE A 31 -4.38 -0.20 6.75
N ARG A 32 -4.87 1.01 6.52
CA ARG A 32 -5.30 1.90 7.60
C ARG A 32 -6.45 1.29 8.40
N ARG A 33 -7.40 0.65 7.73
CA ARG A 33 -8.51 -0.06 8.39
C ARG A 33 -8.03 -1.30 9.13
N ARG A 34 -7.16 -2.11 8.51
CA ARG A 34 -6.56 -3.29 9.16
C ARG A 34 -5.95 -2.91 10.51
N ASP A 35 -5.24 -1.80 10.54
CA ASP A 35 -4.51 -1.32 11.71
C ASP A 35 -5.38 -0.46 12.65
N ASN A 36 -6.69 -0.40 12.42
CA ASN A 36 -7.65 0.36 13.21
C ASN A 36 -7.25 1.84 13.38
N PHE A 37 -6.66 2.44 12.35
CA PHE A 37 -6.19 3.83 12.36
C PHE A 37 -5.25 4.12 13.53
N THR A 38 -4.49 3.13 13.96
CA THR A 38 -3.53 3.24 15.05
C THR A 38 -2.12 3.25 14.47
N CYS A 39 -1.31 4.24 14.86
CA CYS A 39 0.07 4.35 14.40
C CYS A 39 0.88 3.14 14.86
N TYR A 40 1.47 2.45 13.92
CA TYR A 40 2.25 1.24 14.18
C TYR A 40 3.50 1.50 15.04
N THR A 41 4.05 2.71 14.90
CA THR A 41 5.33 3.04 15.57
C THR A 41 5.18 3.83 16.87
N CYS A 42 4.12 4.60 17.06
CA CYS A 42 3.95 5.35 18.33
C CYS A 42 2.65 5.02 19.08
N GLY A 43 1.77 4.23 18.48
CA GLY A 43 0.52 3.82 19.13
C GLY A 43 -0.60 4.85 19.13
N LYS A 44 -0.38 6.03 18.54
CA LYS A 44 -1.42 7.06 18.48
C LYS A 44 -2.61 6.57 17.67
N ASN A 45 -3.83 6.68 18.24
CA ASN A 45 -5.06 6.38 17.52
C ASN A 45 -5.53 7.63 16.77
N MET A 46 -5.93 7.45 15.51
CA MET A 46 -6.30 8.55 14.62
C MET A 46 -7.77 8.47 14.16
N LEU A 47 -8.62 7.75 14.90
CA LEU A 47 -10.04 7.64 14.56
C LEU A 47 -10.75 9.00 14.59
N ASP A 48 -10.31 9.93 15.44
CA ASP A 48 -10.87 11.28 15.52
C ASP A 48 -10.56 12.12 14.28
N ASN A 49 -9.43 11.81 13.62
CA ASN A 49 -9.02 12.52 12.41
C ASN A 49 -8.36 11.51 11.45
N PRO A 50 -9.18 10.68 10.76
CA PRO A 50 -8.65 9.64 9.88
C PRO A 50 -7.75 10.15 8.75
N SER A 51 -7.92 11.41 8.34
CA SER A 51 -7.07 12.01 7.30
C SER A 51 -5.62 12.18 7.73
N SER A 52 -5.34 12.18 9.04
CA SER A 52 -3.98 12.22 9.57
C SER A 52 -3.30 10.85 9.59
N CYS A 53 -4.04 9.79 9.28
CA CYS A 53 -3.52 8.42 9.20
C CYS A 53 -2.98 8.14 7.81
N HIS A 54 -1.72 7.75 7.74
CA HIS A 54 -1.04 7.41 6.48
C HIS A 54 -0.72 5.92 6.45
N ALA A 55 -0.51 5.39 5.27
CA ALA A 55 0.08 4.06 5.09
C ALA A 55 1.57 4.25 4.84
N GLY A 56 2.38 3.95 5.84
CA GLY A 56 3.82 4.17 5.82
C GLY A 56 4.60 2.91 5.49
N HIS A 57 5.57 3.03 4.58
CA HIS A 57 6.47 1.94 4.23
C HIS A 57 7.66 1.88 5.19
N TYR A 58 8.05 0.66 5.59
CA TYR A 58 9.32 0.46 6.28
C TYR A 58 10.47 0.53 5.27
N VAL A 59 10.42 -0.27 4.20
CA VAL A 59 11.34 -0.14 3.06
C VAL A 59 10.70 0.79 2.04
N PRO A 60 11.32 1.96 1.76
CA PRO A 60 10.73 2.94 0.86
C PRO A 60 10.79 2.51 -0.60
N GLN A 61 9.84 3.01 -1.41
CA GLN A 61 9.76 2.72 -2.85
C GLN A 61 10.99 3.19 -3.62
N SER A 62 11.73 4.16 -3.10
CA SER A 62 12.95 4.69 -3.75
C SER A 62 14.06 3.65 -3.85
N LYS A 63 14.07 2.64 -3.00
CA LYS A 63 15.07 1.56 -3.00
C LYS A 63 14.78 0.52 -4.08
N GLY A 64 13.51 0.14 -4.22
CA GLY A 64 13.03 -0.85 -5.16
C GLY A 64 11.51 -0.95 -5.01
N ASN A 65 10.84 -1.70 -5.84
CA ASN A 65 9.38 -1.75 -5.83
C ASN A 65 8.79 -3.08 -5.38
N ARG A 66 9.61 -4.08 -5.08
CA ARG A 66 9.11 -5.42 -4.71
C ARG A 66 8.25 -5.40 -3.45
N LEU A 67 8.61 -4.55 -2.47
CA LEU A 67 7.92 -4.46 -1.19
C LEU A 67 6.84 -3.38 -1.16
N ARG A 68 6.59 -2.71 -2.27
CA ARG A 68 5.65 -1.58 -2.33
C ARG A 68 4.24 -1.95 -1.87
N PHE A 69 3.77 -3.14 -2.25
CA PHE A 69 2.44 -3.65 -1.91
C PHE A 69 2.50 -4.88 -1.01
N ASP A 70 3.62 -5.07 -0.31
CA ASP A 70 3.73 -6.15 0.68
C ASP A 70 3.06 -5.69 1.97
N GLU A 71 2.05 -6.44 2.40
CA GLU A 71 1.24 -6.11 3.59
C GLU A 71 2.08 -6.03 4.87
N ARG A 72 3.21 -6.72 4.93
CA ARG A 72 4.12 -6.69 6.08
C ARG A 72 5.02 -5.45 6.09
N ASN A 73 5.21 -4.84 4.92
CA ASN A 73 6.07 -3.65 4.76
C ASN A 73 5.31 -2.33 4.91
N VAL A 74 4.00 -2.39 5.01
CA VAL A 74 3.15 -1.18 5.02
C VAL A 74 2.21 -1.25 6.21
N HIS A 75 2.27 -0.23 7.06
CA HIS A 75 1.43 -0.12 8.26
C HIS A 75 0.93 1.30 8.43
N ALA A 76 -0.17 1.45 9.16
CA ALA A 76 -0.70 2.77 9.49
C ALA A 76 0.33 3.55 10.32
N GLN A 77 0.56 4.81 9.96
CA GLN A 77 1.42 5.71 10.73
C GLN A 77 0.80 7.10 10.81
N CYS A 78 1.00 7.77 11.93
CA CYS A 78 0.62 9.17 12.07
C CYS A 78 1.56 10.06 11.26
N LEU A 79 1.11 11.27 10.96
CA LEU A 79 1.89 12.25 10.20
C LEU A 79 3.28 12.48 10.80
N THR A 80 3.35 12.59 12.14
CA THR A 80 4.61 12.83 12.84
C THR A 80 5.62 11.71 12.60
N CYS A 81 5.21 10.46 12.78
CA CYS A 81 6.11 9.31 12.56
C CYS A 81 6.47 9.14 11.09
N ASN A 82 5.47 9.25 10.20
CA ASN A 82 5.69 9.00 8.77
C ASN A 82 6.54 10.09 8.11
N ASN A 83 6.27 11.36 8.39
CA ASN A 83 6.95 12.48 7.73
C ASN A 83 8.07 13.09 8.57
N PHE A 84 7.75 13.57 9.77
CA PHE A 84 8.70 14.32 10.59
C PHE A 84 9.80 13.45 11.21
N ARG A 85 9.50 12.19 11.46
CA ARG A 85 10.48 11.21 11.96
C ARG A 85 10.97 10.26 10.85
N SER A 86 10.75 10.62 9.59
CA SER A 86 11.20 9.87 8.41
C SER A 86 10.85 8.37 8.48
N GLY A 87 9.62 8.08 8.93
CA GLY A 87 9.12 6.71 9.07
C GLY A 87 9.37 6.09 10.44
N ASN A 88 10.12 6.75 11.33
CA ASN A 88 10.47 6.25 12.67
C ASN A 88 11.01 4.81 12.60
N LEU A 89 11.99 4.59 11.73
CA LEU A 89 12.43 3.25 11.27
C LEU A 89 12.97 2.36 12.38
N SER A 90 13.66 2.92 13.38
CA SER A 90 14.20 2.11 14.48
C SER A 90 13.08 1.45 15.30
N VAL A 91 12.03 2.21 15.60
CA VAL A 91 10.84 1.67 16.28
C VAL A 91 10.06 0.74 15.35
N TYR A 92 9.95 1.11 14.07
CA TYR A 92 9.26 0.30 13.07
C TYR A 92 9.88 -1.11 12.98
N ALA A 93 11.22 -1.17 12.96
CA ALA A 93 11.95 -2.43 12.92
C ALA A 93 11.61 -3.33 14.14
N LEU A 94 11.57 -2.74 15.34
CA LEU A 94 11.24 -3.48 16.56
C LEU A 94 9.81 -4.04 16.51
N GLU A 95 8.87 -3.24 16.03
CA GLU A 95 7.48 -3.68 15.90
C GLU A 95 7.33 -4.79 14.86
N LEU A 96 8.05 -4.70 13.73
CA LEU A 96 8.06 -5.76 12.71
C LEU A 96 8.60 -7.07 13.27
N GLU A 97 9.69 -7.04 14.01
CA GLU A 97 10.25 -8.24 14.65
C GLU A 97 9.29 -8.82 15.66
N ALA A 98 8.61 -7.99 16.44
CA ALA A 98 7.64 -8.43 17.42
C ALA A 98 6.45 -9.14 16.79
N GLU A 99 5.98 -8.64 15.63
CA GLU A 99 4.80 -9.18 14.95
C GLU A 99 5.12 -10.37 14.05
N TYR A 100 6.20 -10.28 13.25
CA TYR A 100 6.51 -11.26 12.20
C TYR A 100 7.71 -12.15 12.51
N GLY A 101 8.40 -11.92 13.62
CA GLY A 101 9.55 -12.71 14.03
C GLY A 101 10.90 -12.13 13.59
N PRO A 102 12.02 -12.68 14.13
CA PRO A 102 13.35 -12.07 13.95
C PRO A 102 13.90 -12.16 12.52
N GLY A 103 13.32 -12.99 11.66
CA GLY A 103 13.77 -13.14 10.28
C GLY A 103 13.23 -12.09 9.30
N ILE A 104 12.23 -11.29 9.71
CA ILE A 104 11.54 -10.38 8.79
C ILE A 104 12.47 -9.30 8.23
N LEU A 105 13.35 -8.73 9.06
CA LEU A 105 14.25 -7.67 8.62
C LEU A 105 15.29 -8.19 7.63
N GLN A 106 15.78 -9.41 7.83
CA GLN A 106 16.71 -10.05 6.91
C GLN A 106 16.05 -10.36 5.57
N GLU A 107 14.81 -10.82 5.61
CA GLU A 107 14.02 -11.05 4.40
C GLU A 107 13.86 -9.75 3.59
N PHE A 108 13.48 -8.67 4.25
CA PHE A 108 13.33 -7.36 3.61
C PHE A 108 14.67 -6.87 3.04
N GLU A 109 15.75 -7.00 3.82
CA GLU A 109 17.08 -6.60 3.39
C GLU A 109 17.50 -7.33 2.10
N SER A 110 17.18 -8.62 1.99
CA SER A 110 17.55 -9.43 0.84
C SER A 110 16.85 -9.03 -0.45
N VAL A 111 15.66 -8.39 -0.37
CA VAL A 111 14.83 -8.07 -1.54
C VAL A 111 14.57 -6.57 -1.73
N LYS A 112 15.04 -5.72 -0.82
CA LYS A 112 14.70 -4.28 -0.80
C LYS A 112 15.07 -3.53 -2.07
N ASN A 113 16.13 -3.96 -2.77
CA ASN A 113 16.61 -3.31 -3.98
C ASN A 113 16.08 -3.97 -5.26
N GLU A 114 15.29 -5.03 -5.14
CA GLU A 114 14.75 -5.72 -6.29
C GLU A 114 13.67 -4.91 -6.98
N ARG A 115 13.71 -4.91 -8.33
CA ARG A 115 12.67 -4.31 -9.14
C ARG A 115 11.81 -5.42 -9.74
N LYS A 116 10.62 -5.55 -9.19
CA LYS A 116 9.62 -6.49 -9.67
C LYS A 116 8.88 -5.87 -10.86
N LYS A 117 8.75 -6.64 -11.95
CA LYS A 117 7.84 -6.28 -13.04
C LYS A 117 6.45 -6.79 -12.71
N PHE A 118 5.58 -5.88 -12.26
CA PHE A 118 4.18 -6.21 -12.07
C PHE A 118 3.49 -6.35 -13.42
N THR A 119 2.74 -7.43 -13.60
CA THR A 119 1.90 -7.58 -14.78
C THR A 119 0.57 -6.87 -14.59
N ALA A 120 -0.10 -6.52 -15.68
CA ALA A 120 -1.43 -5.91 -15.63
C ALA A 120 -2.42 -6.83 -14.89
N ASP A 121 -2.36 -8.12 -15.14
CA ASP A 121 -3.25 -9.10 -14.49
C ASP A 121 -3.01 -9.18 -12.99
N GLU A 122 -1.74 -9.20 -12.55
CA GLU A 122 -1.41 -9.16 -11.12
C GLU A 122 -2.01 -7.94 -10.44
N LEU A 123 -1.80 -6.76 -11.04
CA LEU A 123 -2.29 -5.51 -10.47
C LEU A 123 -3.82 -5.45 -10.44
N GLN A 124 -4.46 -5.90 -11.51
CA GLN A 124 -5.92 -5.93 -11.56
C GLN A 124 -6.48 -6.90 -10.51
N ASN A 125 -5.87 -8.07 -10.35
CA ASN A 125 -6.27 -9.04 -9.33
C ASN A 125 -6.12 -8.47 -7.93
N MET A 126 -5.03 -7.74 -7.66
CA MET A 126 -4.84 -7.06 -6.38
C MET A 126 -5.90 -5.99 -6.13
N ILE A 127 -6.21 -5.18 -7.14
CA ILE A 127 -7.25 -4.16 -7.05
C ILE A 127 -8.60 -4.82 -6.68
N ASP A 128 -8.96 -5.88 -7.37
CA ASP A 128 -10.21 -6.59 -7.15
C ASP A 128 -10.25 -7.22 -5.75
N ASP A 129 -9.15 -7.84 -5.32
CA ASP A 129 -9.02 -8.46 -4.02
C ASP A 129 -9.17 -7.44 -2.88
N TYR A 130 -8.45 -6.32 -2.93
CA TYR A 130 -8.56 -5.30 -1.88
C TYR A 130 -9.91 -4.60 -1.88
N ARG A 131 -10.51 -4.38 -3.03
CA ARG A 131 -11.90 -3.87 -3.11
C ARG A 131 -12.86 -4.82 -2.43
N GLN A 132 -12.70 -6.13 -2.65
CA GLN A 132 -13.54 -7.14 -2.01
C GLN A 132 -13.34 -7.15 -0.49
N ARG A 133 -12.09 -7.13 -0.03
CA ARG A 133 -11.76 -7.07 1.40
C ARG A 133 -12.36 -5.82 2.07
N LEU A 134 -12.34 -4.68 1.40
CA LEU A 134 -12.92 -3.44 1.92
C LEU A 134 -14.45 -3.53 2.05
N LYS A 135 -15.12 -4.30 1.22
CA LYS A 135 -16.58 -4.53 1.32
C LYS A 135 -16.93 -5.46 2.47
N GLU A 136 -16.09 -6.47 2.73
CA GLU A 136 -16.33 -7.45 3.80
C GLU A 136 -16.05 -6.86 5.17
N ASP A 137 -15.16 -5.90 5.25
CA ASP A 137 -14.67 -5.29 6.48
C ASP A 137 -15.55 -4.08 6.85
N LYS A 138 -16.76 -4.38 7.30
CA LYS A 138 -17.68 -3.37 7.82
C LYS A 138 -17.54 -3.23 9.33
#